data_9d7cf6b624dca59a11c21dfd1c5e9e8d
#
_entry.id   9d7cf6b624dca59a11c21dfd1c5e9e8d
#
_cell.length_a   1.000
_cell.length_b   1.000
_cell.length_c   1.000
_cell.angle_alpha   90.00
_cell.angle_beta   90.00
_cell.angle_gamma   90.00
#
_symmetry.space_group_name_H-M   'P 1'
#
loop_
_entity.id
_entity.type
_entity.pdbx_description
1 polymer ?
#
loop_
_entity_poly.entity_id
_entity_poly.type
_entity_poly.pdbx_seq_one_letter_code
_entity_poly.pdbx_strand_id
1 'polypeptide(L)'
;LEAVVMWVTEKMASKAHDVTLISARNPSVDKEEEKGIRKGWQQQQLSSNLNIVETIEPSWEGTVAEEAHYLMYKELLEKEYGNGNGIVWDNTWHCFSYLSAKKFPKMKIIHTNHGTVEWQKVHVDQLQFPRYIGLSRLHAKYMASLLKIPVKYVHHGIPLSSIEEKTKNNNTNNKNGDYLLSINRIVREKGIEDSIDIAMRTGNRIKIVGNDIHVSDPSYVQMIKEKCQNSNGMAEYIGLVDNKTKIELIKKCKAVIACPKPTWIEAFGLYAVEANAYGKPVLALSNGGLNDIIVNEINGFLAETPRQLEEHVEKVYECSPESCRRRVEKFFTDEIMTKNYLHIFKGVIEDEPEFRW
;
A
#
# COMPACT_ATOMS: atom_id res chain seq x y z
N LEU A 1 -0.02 -3.37 4.28
CA LEU A 1 1.04 -2.58 4.91
C LEU A 1 2.17 -3.47 5.40
N GLU A 2 1.90 -4.45 6.23
CA GLU A 2 2.89 -5.32 6.87
C GLU A 2 3.82 -5.98 5.83
N ALA A 3 3.25 -6.48 4.72
CA ALA A 3 4.03 -7.09 3.65
C ALA A 3 5.03 -6.10 3.02
N VAL A 4 4.63 -4.84 2.82
CA VAL A 4 5.51 -3.80 2.24
C VAL A 4 6.68 -3.49 3.16
N VAL A 5 6.42 -3.32 4.45
CA VAL A 5 7.47 -3.08 5.45
C VAL A 5 8.42 -4.27 5.51
N MET A 6 7.89 -5.49 5.49
CA MET A 6 8.70 -6.71 5.51
C MET A 6 9.63 -6.82 4.29
N TRP A 7 9.13 -6.57 3.08
CA TRP A 7 9.96 -6.60 1.86
C TRP A 7 11.14 -5.62 1.94
N VAL A 8 10.90 -4.40 2.45
CA VAL A 8 11.98 -3.41 2.63
C VAL A 8 13.00 -3.86 3.68
N THR A 9 12.53 -4.34 4.83
CA THR A 9 13.42 -4.77 5.92
C THR A 9 14.28 -5.97 5.54
N GLU A 10 13.72 -6.97 4.86
CA GLU A 10 14.46 -8.11 4.31
C GLU A 10 15.51 -7.68 3.29
N LYS A 11 15.16 -6.77 2.38
CA LYS A 11 16.11 -6.23 1.39
C LYS A 11 17.23 -5.42 2.04
N MET A 12 16.93 -4.62 3.06
CA MET A 12 17.97 -3.88 3.81
C MET A 12 18.92 -4.83 4.52
N ALA A 13 18.39 -5.84 5.21
CA ALA A 13 19.20 -6.84 5.90
C ALA A 13 20.07 -7.66 4.92
N SER A 14 19.54 -8.00 3.74
CA SER A 14 20.30 -8.70 2.69
C SER A 14 21.45 -7.85 2.11
N LYS A 15 21.41 -6.52 2.28
CA LYS A 15 22.47 -5.58 1.89
C LYS A 15 23.44 -5.26 3.04
N ALA A 16 23.52 -6.15 4.02
CA ALA A 16 24.41 -6.03 5.20
C ALA A 16 24.09 -4.85 6.12
N HIS A 17 22.84 -4.37 6.17
CA HIS A 17 22.39 -3.47 7.21
C HIS A 17 21.86 -4.27 8.39
N ASP A 18 22.22 -3.89 9.61
CA ASP A 18 21.63 -4.44 10.82
C ASP A 18 20.22 -3.88 10.99
N VAL A 19 19.21 -4.73 10.91
CA VAL A 19 17.81 -4.34 10.96
C VAL A 19 17.11 -5.03 12.12
N THR A 20 16.44 -4.26 12.96
CA THR A 20 15.48 -4.80 13.95
C THR A 20 14.07 -4.42 13.54
N LEU A 21 13.27 -5.41 13.17
CA LEU A 21 11.85 -5.26 12.90
C LEU A 21 11.07 -5.49 14.20
N ILE A 22 10.36 -4.46 14.65
CA ILE A 22 9.47 -4.54 15.81
C ILE A 22 8.04 -4.55 15.28
N SER A 23 7.31 -5.61 15.60
CA SER A 23 5.92 -5.79 15.13
C SER A 23 5.03 -6.34 16.22
N ALA A 24 3.72 -6.14 16.09
CA ALA A 24 2.77 -6.94 16.85
C ALA A 24 2.94 -8.43 16.48
N ARG A 25 2.67 -9.32 17.44
CA ARG A 25 2.65 -10.76 17.20
C ARG A 25 1.59 -11.06 16.12
N ASN A 26 1.89 -11.94 15.18
CA ASN A 26 0.88 -12.34 14.20
C ASN A 26 -0.26 -13.06 14.95
N PRO A 27 -1.56 -12.63 14.85
CA PRO A 27 -2.64 -13.35 15.49
C PRO A 27 -2.63 -14.78 14.96
N SER A 28 -2.98 -15.70 15.83
CA SER A 28 -3.28 -17.08 15.44
C SER A 28 -4.45 -17.05 14.43
N VAL A 29 -4.15 -16.82 13.18
CA VAL A 29 -4.95 -17.32 12.07
C VAL A 29 -4.98 -18.83 12.27
N ASP A 30 -6.14 -19.45 12.17
CA ASP A 30 -6.34 -20.87 12.39
C ASP A 30 -5.12 -21.69 12.02
N LYS A 31 -4.69 -22.61 12.88
CA LYS A 31 -3.40 -23.33 12.80
C LYS A 31 -3.03 -23.89 11.42
N GLU A 32 -3.95 -23.97 10.48
CA GLU A 32 -3.72 -24.39 9.10
C GLU A 32 -3.35 -23.21 8.17
N GLU A 33 -3.90 -22.01 8.37
CA GLU A 33 -3.48 -20.81 7.65
C GLU A 33 -2.16 -20.24 8.20
N GLU A 34 -1.94 -20.37 9.53
CA GLU A 34 -0.65 -20.07 10.14
C GLU A 34 0.50 -20.87 9.52
N LYS A 35 0.26 -22.14 9.15
CA LYS A 35 1.24 -22.95 8.39
C LYS A 35 1.50 -22.42 6.97
N GLY A 36 0.54 -21.75 6.34
CA GLY A 36 0.70 -21.15 5.02
C GLY A 36 1.51 -19.85 5.05
N ILE A 37 1.22 -18.96 5.99
CA ILE A 37 1.90 -17.66 6.14
C ILE A 37 3.29 -17.87 6.77
N ARG A 38 3.41 -18.65 7.85
CA ARG A 38 4.71 -19.00 8.44
C ARG A 38 5.57 -19.86 7.50
N LYS A 39 5.00 -20.74 6.67
CA LYS A 39 5.78 -21.43 5.63
C LYS A 39 6.33 -20.47 4.60
N GLY A 40 5.60 -19.41 4.23
CA GLY A 40 6.14 -18.35 3.38
C GLY A 40 7.29 -17.57 4.05
N TRP A 41 7.21 -17.37 5.37
CA TRP A 41 8.23 -16.63 6.14
C TRP A 41 9.39 -17.51 6.64
N GLN A 42 9.10 -18.75 7.03
CA GLN A 42 10.13 -19.72 7.49
C GLN A 42 10.89 -20.44 6.36
N GLN A 43 10.38 -20.44 5.12
CA GLN A 43 11.08 -21.02 3.97
C GLN A 43 12.03 -20.04 3.27
N GLN A 44 11.91 -18.71 3.49
CA GLN A 44 12.99 -17.79 3.16
C GLN A 44 13.99 -17.82 4.32
N GLN A 45 15.24 -18.19 4.04
CA GLN A 45 16.34 -17.95 4.96
C GLN A 45 16.42 -16.44 5.18
N LEU A 46 15.85 -15.96 6.31
CA LEU A 46 15.97 -14.56 6.72
C LEU A 46 17.47 -14.23 6.80
N SER A 47 17.84 -13.05 6.36
CA SER A 47 19.21 -12.57 6.47
C SER A 47 19.67 -12.63 7.94
N SER A 48 20.92 -13.05 8.19
CA SER A 48 21.51 -13.05 9.54
C SER A 48 21.46 -11.67 10.22
N ASN A 49 21.29 -10.61 9.43
CA ASN A 49 21.24 -9.22 9.91
C ASN A 49 19.81 -8.73 10.19
N LEU A 50 18.81 -9.60 10.12
CA LEU A 50 17.41 -9.26 10.46
C LEU A 50 17.05 -9.89 11.81
N ASN A 51 16.83 -9.04 12.80
CA ASN A 51 16.25 -9.40 14.08
C ASN A 51 14.75 -9.04 14.10
N ILE A 52 13.90 -9.93 14.58
CA ILE A 52 12.45 -9.69 14.72
C ILE A 52 12.08 -9.72 16.19
N VAL A 53 11.47 -8.65 16.66
CA VAL A 53 10.94 -8.50 18.02
C VAL A 53 9.43 -8.43 17.96
N GLU A 54 8.77 -9.46 18.45
CA GLU A 54 7.31 -9.49 18.60
C GLU A 54 6.90 -8.88 19.93
N THR A 55 5.83 -8.09 19.92
CA THR A 55 5.32 -7.38 21.09
C THR A 55 3.93 -7.89 21.52
N ILE A 56 2.89 -7.11 21.31
CA ILE A 56 1.52 -7.43 21.70
C ILE A 56 0.82 -8.33 20.67
N GLU A 57 -0.25 -9.00 21.09
CA GLU A 57 -1.21 -9.58 20.14
C GLU A 57 -1.84 -8.44 19.30
N PRO A 58 -2.10 -8.65 18.01
CA PRO A 58 -2.77 -7.66 17.19
C PRO A 58 -4.15 -7.34 17.74
N SER A 59 -4.48 -6.06 17.71
CA SER A 59 -5.77 -5.56 18.17
C SER A 59 -6.29 -4.51 17.19
N TRP A 60 -7.60 -4.45 17.04
CA TRP A 60 -8.30 -3.43 16.27
C TRP A 60 -8.66 -2.20 17.14
N GLU A 61 -8.23 -2.16 18.40
CA GLU A 61 -8.49 -1.06 19.33
C GLU A 61 -7.65 0.20 19.07
N GLY A 62 -7.06 0.31 17.88
CA GLY A 62 -6.43 1.52 17.37
C GLY A 62 -5.38 2.10 18.31
N THR A 63 -5.66 3.27 18.87
CA THR A 63 -4.73 4.04 19.72
C THR A 63 -4.24 3.24 20.94
N VAL A 64 -5.12 2.52 21.62
CA VAL A 64 -4.76 1.75 22.84
C VAL A 64 -3.79 0.63 22.51
N ALA A 65 -4.02 -0.07 21.40
CA ALA A 65 -3.14 -1.14 20.95
C ALA A 65 -1.76 -0.62 20.54
N GLU A 66 -1.69 0.49 19.81
CA GLU A 66 -0.40 1.07 19.41
C GLU A 66 0.35 1.68 20.60
N GLU A 67 -0.34 2.26 21.58
CA GLU A 67 0.30 2.71 22.82
C GLU A 67 0.89 1.53 23.60
N ALA A 68 0.14 0.45 23.78
CA ALA A 68 0.63 -0.76 24.42
C ALA A 68 1.83 -1.36 23.66
N HIS A 69 1.76 -1.40 22.34
CA HIS A 69 2.88 -1.81 21.49
C HIS A 69 4.12 -0.95 21.75
N TYR A 70 3.98 0.38 21.71
CA TYR A 70 5.07 1.31 21.98
C TYR A 70 5.70 1.09 23.36
N LEU A 71 4.90 0.94 24.41
CA LEU A 71 5.40 0.73 25.78
C LEU A 71 6.27 -0.51 25.91
N MET A 72 6.03 -1.56 25.12
CA MET A 72 6.84 -2.78 25.16
C MET A 72 8.23 -2.61 24.52
N TYR A 73 8.39 -1.77 23.51
CA TYR A 73 9.68 -1.57 22.85
C TYR A 73 10.38 -0.25 23.20
N LYS A 74 9.73 0.61 23.96
CA LYS A 74 10.22 1.96 24.31
C LYS A 74 11.62 1.94 24.89
N GLU A 75 11.90 1.08 25.86
CA GLU A 75 13.20 1.00 26.53
C GLU A 75 14.31 0.58 25.54
N LEU A 76 14.02 -0.39 24.68
CA LEU A 76 14.93 -0.80 23.61
C LEU A 76 15.21 0.37 22.66
N LEU A 77 14.16 1.08 22.23
CA LEU A 77 14.25 2.22 21.35
C LEU A 77 15.12 3.34 21.96
N GLU A 78 14.86 3.74 23.20
CA GLU A 78 15.56 4.81 23.90
C GLU A 78 17.04 4.45 24.15
N LYS A 79 17.31 3.20 24.53
CA LYS A 79 18.68 2.72 24.81
C LYS A 79 19.53 2.64 23.55
N GLU A 80 19.02 2.04 22.49
CA GLU A 80 19.82 1.77 21.28
C GLU A 80 19.93 3.01 20.37
N TYR A 81 18.87 3.82 20.27
CA TYR A 81 18.76 4.92 19.30
C TYR A 81 18.71 6.31 19.91
N GLY A 82 18.58 6.46 21.23
CA GLY A 82 18.50 7.75 21.93
C GLY A 82 19.70 8.67 21.67
N ASN A 83 20.87 8.12 21.43
CA ASN A 83 22.10 8.85 21.11
C ASN A 83 22.22 9.26 19.63
N GLY A 84 21.24 8.95 18.79
CA GLY A 84 21.23 9.22 17.35
C GLY A 84 21.98 8.18 16.51
N ASN A 85 22.26 7.00 17.08
CA ASN A 85 22.83 5.87 16.36
C ASN A 85 21.75 5.20 15.51
N GLY A 86 21.89 5.28 14.18
CA GLY A 86 20.95 4.66 13.24
C GLY A 86 19.65 5.44 13.05
N ILE A 87 18.68 4.78 12.44
CA ILE A 87 17.36 5.32 12.09
C ILE A 87 16.26 4.49 12.76
N VAL A 88 15.31 5.17 13.33
CA VAL A 88 14.01 4.62 13.70
C VAL A 88 13.03 4.88 12.55
N TRP A 89 12.61 3.84 11.85
CA TRP A 89 11.65 3.94 10.77
C TRP A 89 10.27 3.51 11.26
N ASP A 90 9.42 4.49 11.57
CA ASP A 90 8.08 4.29 12.10
C ASP A 90 7.06 4.19 10.96
N ASN A 91 6.23 3.15 11.01
CA ASN A 91 5.14 2.87 10.07
C ASN A 91 3.79 2.73 10.78
N THR A 92 3.70 3.10 12.05
CA THR A 92 2.46 3.04 12.84
C THR A 92 1.50 4.19 12.49
N TRP A 93 0.24 4.08 12.89
CA TRP A 93 -0.75 5.13 12.62
C TRP A 93 -0.59 6.35 13.54
N HIS A 94 -0.27 6.12 14.83
CA HIS A 94 -0.28 7.15 15.87
C HIS A 94 1.10 7.73 16.19
N CYS A 95 2.17 7.17 15.63
CA CYS A 95 3.54 7.67 15.77
C CYS A 95 4.02 7.78 17.24
N PHE A 96 3.68 6.83 18.09
CA PHE A 96 4.06 6.88 19.51
C PHE A 96 5.58 6.90 19.73
N SER A 97 6.39 6.40 18.79
CA SER A 97 7.86 6.50 18.82
C SER A 97 8.35 7.95 18.94
N TYR A 98 7.57 8.93 18.49
CA TYR A 98 7.90 10.35 18.64
C TYR A 98 7.91 10.85 20.09
N LEU A 99 7.26 10.15 21.02
CA LEU A 99 7.37 10.46 22.45
C LEU A 99 8.81 10.24 22.95
N SER A 100 9.49 9.21 22.46
CA SER A 100 10.91 8.98 22.73
C SER A 100 11.79 10.05 22.06
N ALA A 101 11.53 10.45 20.82
CA ALA A 101 12.28 11.51 20.15
C ALA A 101 12.19 12.86 20.87
N LYS A 102 11.04 13.17 21.46
CA LYS A 102 10.85 14.38 22.29
C LYS A 102 11.78 14.37 23.51
N LYS A 103 11.97 13.20 24.14
CA LYS A 103 12.85 13.02 25.29
C LYS A 103 14.34 12.94 24.89
N PHE A 104 14.62 12.39 23.71
CA PHE A 104 15.94 12.19 23.16
C PHE A 104 16.10 12.95 21.82
N PRO A 105 16.44 14.24 21.84
CA PRO A 105 16.45 15.08 20.62
C PRO A 105 17.44 14.64 19.54
N LYS A 106 18.43 13.82 19.88
CA LYS A 106 19.39 13.25 18.91
C LYS A 106 18.81 12.04 18.15
N MET A 107 17.72 11.47 18.61
CA MET A 107 17.08 10.32 17.97
C MET A 107 16.59 10.69 16.57
N LYS A 108 16.96 9.88 15.58
CA LYS A 108 16.59 10.10 14.18
C LYS A 108 15.40 9.23 13.84
N ILE A 109 14.19 9.80 13.90
CA ILE A 109 12.97 9.10 13.52
C ILE A 109 12.50 9.61 12.15
N ILE A 110 12.05 8.68 11.32
CA ILE A 110 11.39 8.93 10.04
C ILE A 110 10.07 8.16 10.07
N HIS A 111 8.96 8.85 9.86
CA HIS A 111 7.65 8.22 9.79
C HIS A 111 7.15 8.15 8.36
N THR A 112 6.79 6.94 7.90
CA THR A 112 6.06 6.76 6.64
C THR A 112 4.56 6.75 6.91
N ASN A 113 3.86 7.75 6.36
CA ASN A 113 2.42 7.85 6.49
C ASN A 113 1.72 7.04 5.38
N HIS A 114 0.77 6.19 5.78
CA HIS A 114 0.04 5.31 4.88
C HIS A 114 -1.41 5.76 4.60
N GLY A 115 -1.79 6.94 5.07
CA GLY A 115 -3.16 7.44 4.92
C GLY A 115 -3.35 8.91 5.28
N THR A 116 -4.23 9.20 6.23
CA THR A 116 -4.51 10.57 6.71
C THR A 116 -3.42 11.11 7.62
N VAL A 117 -3.45 12.41 7.91
CA VAL A 117 -2.40 13.10 8.69
C VAL A 117 -2.90 13.59 10.05
N GLU A 118 -4.04 13.12 10.53
CA GLU A 118 -4.68 13.64 11.74
C GLU A 118 -3.79 13.48 12.98
N TRP A 119 -3.16 12.33 13.12
CA TRP A 119 -2.26 12.03 14.25
C TRP A 119 -0.91 12.72 14.13
N GLN A 120 -0.38 12.86 12.93
CA GLN A 120 0.89 13.53 12.69
C GLN A 120 0.87 15.00 13.08
N LYS A 121 -0.28 15.68 12.94
CA LYS A 121 -0.44 17.07 13.38
C LYS A 121 -0.15 17.28 14.86
N VAL A 122 -0.48 16.31 15.70
CA VAL A 122 -0.23 16.38 17.15
C VAL A 122 1.24 16.43 17.48
N HIS A 123 2.08 15.84 16.63
CA HIS A 123 3.52 15.71 16.89
C HIS A 123 4.39 16.76 16.21
N VAL A 124 3.95 17.34 15.08
CA VAL A 124 4.75 18.28 14.27
C VAL A 124 5.28 19.44 15.07
N ASP A 125 4.41 20.09 15.88
CA ASP A 125 4.79 21.27 16.66
C ASP A 125 5.65 20.94 17.88
N GLN A 126 5.84 19.66 18.19
CA GLN A 126 6.54 19.18 19.39
C GLN A 126 7.94 18.64 19.10
N LEU A 127 8.30 18.49 17.83
CA LEU A 127 9.56 17.90 17.40
C LEU A 127 10.47 18.95 16.75
N GLN A 128 11.75 18.86 17.03
CA GLN A 128 12.75 19.74 16.42
C GLN A 128 12.89 19.46 14.91
N PHE A 129 12.80 18.18 14.49
CA PHE A 129 12.91 17.76 13.09
C PHE A 129 11.88 16.65 12.80
N PRO A 130 10.59 17.00 12.58
CA PRO A 130 9.60 16.02 12.19
C PRO A 130 9.84 15.59 10.75
N ARG A 131 10.17 14.31 10.54
CA ARG A 131 10.46 13.75 9.21
C ARG A 131 9.37 12.79 8.79
N TYR A 132 8.62 13.19 7.77
CA TYR A 132 7.52 12.39 7.22
C TYR A 132 7.77 12.03 5.77
N ILE A 133 7.37 10.81 5.41
CA ILE A 133 7.40 10.30 4.04
C ILE A 133 5.97 9.97 3.61
N GLY A 134 5.54 10.54 2.50
CA GLY A 134 4.32 10.14 1.79
C GLY A 134 4.60 9.00 0.81
N LEU A 135 3.56 8.43 0.23
CA LEU A 135 3.67 7.28 -0.67
C LEU A 135 3.64 7.66 -2.16
N SER A 136 3.33 8.92 -2.46
CA SER A 136 3.32 9.48 -3.81
C SER A 136 3.57 10.98 -3.78
N ARG A 137 3.83 11.57 -4.94
CA ARG A 137 4.06 13.02 -5.06
C ARG A 137 2.86 13.84 -4.55
N LEU A 138 1.64 13.45 -4.94
CA LEU A 138 0.44 14.16 -4.52
C LEU A 138 0.12 13.90 -3.05
N HIS A 139 0.36 12.69 -2.54
CA HIS A 139 0.21 12.41 -1.11
C HIS A 139 1.19 13.25 -0.27
N ALA A 140 2.47 13.32 -0.66
CA ALA A 140 3.44 14.17 0.04
C ALA A 140 3.06 15.65 0.00
N LYS A 141 2.59 16.18 -1.15
CA LYS A 141 2.08 17.55 -1.26
C LYS A 141 0.87 17.80 -0.34
N TYR A 142 -0.07 16.86 -0.31
CA TYR A 142 -1.23 16.91 0.59
C TYR A 142 -0.77 16.98 2.05
N MET A 143 0.11 16.06 2.47
CA MET A 143 0.69 16.06 3.81
C MET A 143 1.40 17.38 4.12
N ALA A 144 2.27 17.85 3.24
CA ALA A 144 3.01 19.11 3.42
C ALA A 144 2.07 20.31 3.58
N SER A 145 0.95 20.34 2.84
CA SER A 145 -0.03 21.42 2.95
C SER A 145 -0.76 21.45 4.30
N LEU A 146 -0.99 20.26 4.89
CA LEU A 146 -1.68 20.13 6.17
C LEU A 146 -0.74 20.28 7.37
N LEU A 147 0.47 19.71 7.27
CA LEU A 147 1.46 19.71 8.35
C LEU A 147 2.31 20.99 8.38
N LYS A 148 2.31 21.78 7.29
CA LYS A 148 3.11 23.01 7.12
C LYS A 148 4.63 22.77 7.21
N ILE A 149 5.07 21.58 6.84
CA ILE A 149 6.47 21.18 6.77
C ILE A 149 6.75 20.51 5.42
N PRO A 150 8.00 20.46 4.94
CA PRO A 150 8.37 19.66 3.79
C PRO A 150 8.13 18.17 4.05
N VAL A 151 7.64 17.46 3.04
CA VAL A 151 7.42 16.01 3.09
C VAL A 151 8.03 15.39 1.85
N LYS A 152 8.89 14.39 2.02
CA LYS A 152 9.41 13.58 0.92
C LYS A 152 8.44 12.45 0.59
N TYR A 153 8.69 11.73 -0.51
CA TYR A 153 7.91 10.54 -0.83
C TYR A 153 8.78 9.37 -1.28
N VAL A 154 8.28 8.17 -1.00
CA VAL A 154 8.81 6.91 -1.53
C VAL A 154 7.63 6.09 -2.03
N HIS A 155 7.64 5.74 -3.31
CA HIS A 155 6.63 4.85 -3.87
C HIS A 155 6.76 3.45 -3.28
N HIS A 156 5.63 2.80 -3.02
CA HIS A 156 5.63 1.37 -2.74
C HIS A 156 6.10 0.57 -3.94
N GLY A 157 6.73 -0.55 -3.67
CA GLY A 157 7.15 -1.53 -4.65
C GLY A 157 6.73 -2.94 -4.25
N ILE A 158 6.74 -3.84 -5.21
CA ILE A 158 6.41 -5.26 -5.02
C ILE A 158 7.56 -6.15 -5.48
N PRO A 159 7.75 -7.34 -4.87
CA PRO A 159 8.79 -8.27 -5.30
C PRO A 159 8.40 -8.93 -6.62
N LEU A 160 9.20 -8.70 -7.66
CA LEU A 160 8.96 -9.28 -8.99
C LEU A 160 9.18 -10.79 -9.02
N SER A 161 10.09 -11.34 -8.21
CA SER A 161 10.35 -12.78 -8.13
C SER A 161 9.09 -13.59 -7.86
N SER A 162 8.21 -13.05 -7.00
CA SER A 162 6.91 -13.69 -6.69
C SER A 162 5.94 -13.72 -7.89
N ILE A 163 6.18 -12.90 -8.92
CA ILE A 163 5.34 -12.76 -10.12
C ILE A 163 5.88 -13.59 -11.26
N GLU A 164 7.19 -13.61 -11.47
CA GLU A 164 7.85 -14.36 -12.55
C GLU A 164 7.62 -15.87 -12.44
N GLU A 165 7.71 -16.46 -11.24
CA GLU A 165 7.41 -17.87 -11.02
C GLU A 165 5.96 -18.23 -11.38
N LYS A 166 5.02 -17.30 -11.17
CA LYS A 166 3.59 -17.52 -11.42
C LYS A 166 3.17 -17.20 -12.86
N THR A 167 4.00 -16.49 -13.63
CA THR A 167 3.72 -16.14 -15.04
C THR A 167 4.35 -17.11 -16.04
N LYS A 168 5.46 -17.76 -15.70
CA LYS A 168 6.15 -18.74 -16.58
C LYS A 168 5.29 -19.94 -16.97
N ASN A 169 4.27 -20.27 -16.20
CA ASN A 169 3.40 -21.44 -16.43
C ASN A 169 2.08 -21.12 -17.13
N ASN A 170 1.82 -19.86 -17.50
CA ASN A 170 0.58 -19.51 -18.17
C ASN A 170 0.88 -18.74 -19.46
N ASN A 171 0.45 -19.28 -20.57
CA ASN A 171 0.37 -18.61 -21.85
C ASN A 171 -0.67 -17.46 -21.74
N THR A 172 -0.24 -16.31 -21.17
CA THR A 172 -1.11 -15.17 -20.86
C THR A 172 -1.43 -14.32 -22.09
N ASN A 173 -1.56 -14.95 -23.27
CA ASN A 173 -2.05 -14.30 -24.48
C ASN A 173 -3.55 -13.98 -24.43
N ASN A 174 -4.19 -14.16 -23.27
CA ASN A 174 -5.60 -13.82 -23.12
C ASN A 174 -5.75 -12.30 -22.88
N LYS A 175 -5.65 -11.52 -23.99
CA LYS A 175 -5.98 -10.08 -24.01
C LYS A 175 -7.44 -9.82 -23.65
N ASN A 176 -8.30 -10.84 -23.78
CA ASN A 176 -9.76 -10.73 -23.63
C ASN A 176 -10.17 -11.23 -22.24
N GLY A 177 -10.00 -10.43 -21.22
CA GLY A 177 -10.64 -10.69 -19.94
C GLY A 177 -12.16 -10.46 -20.03
N ASP A 178 -12.93 -11.21 -19.22
CA ASP A 178 -14.39 -11.22 -19.30
C ASP A 178 -15.06 -10.16 -18.43
N TYR A 179 -14.34 -9.46 -17.56
CA TYR A 179 -14.90 -8.53 -16.58
C TYR A 179 -13.92 -7.44 -16.16
N LEU A 180 -14.44 -6.32 -15.69
CA LEU A 180 -13.71 -5.34 -14.92
C LEU A 180 -13.56 -5.83 -13.47
N LEU A 181 -12.47 -5.46 -12.78
CA LEU A 181 -12.20 -5.90 -11.42
C LEU A 181 -11.94 -4.70 -10.50
N SER A 182 -12.76 -4.53 -9.47
CA SER A 182 -12.50 -3.56 -8.40
C SER A 182 -11.90 -4.28 -7.20
N ILE A 183 -10.70 -3.84 -6.77
CA ILE A 183 -9.96 -4.41 -5.62
C ILE A 183 -9.72 -3.30 -4.61
N ASN A 184 -10.58 -3.18 -3.60
CA ASN A 184 -10.51 -2.12 -2.60
C ASN A 184 -11.11 -2.58 -1.27
N ARG A 185 -10.74 -1.90 -0.17
CA ARG A 185 -11.60 -1.94 1.02
C ARG A 185 -12.99 -1.46 0.64
N ILE A 186 -14.04 -2.07 1.18
CA ILE A 186 -15.41 -1.69 0.86
C ILE A 186 -15.82 -0.49 1.72
N VAL A 187 -15.35 0.69 1.33
CA VAL A 187 -15.57 1.98 2.00
C VAL A 187 -15.91 3.06 0.99
N ARG A 188 -16.67 4.08 1.41
CA ARG A 188 -17.21 5.14 0.53
C ARG A 188 -16.13 5.88 -0.26
N GLU A 189 -14.99 6.11 0.35
CA GLU A 189 -13.87 6.83 -0.24
C GLU A 189 -13.33 6.15 -1.52
N LYS A 190 -13.57 4.85 -1.65
CA LYS A 190 -13.13 4.07 -2.82
C LYS A 190 -14.08 4.12 -4.01
N GLY A 191 -15.29 4.69 -3.85
CA GLY A 191 -16.24 4.93 -4.95
C GLY A 191 -16.60 3.67 -5.74
N ILE A 192 -16.84 2.55 -5.04
CA ILE A 192 -17.11 1.26 -5.68
C ILE A 192 -18.40 1.32 -6.48
N GLU A 193 -19.40 2.07 -6.01
CA GLU A 193 -20.65 2.31 -6.72
C GLU A 193 -20.44 2.93 -8.09
N ASP A 194 -19.49 3.86 -8.24
CA ASP A 194 -19.17 4.48 -9.54
C ASP A 194 -18.51 3.45 -10.48
N SER A 195 -17.67 2.57 -9.96
CA SER A 195 -17.07 1.49 -10.73
C SER A 195 -18.14 0.52 -11.27
N ILE A 196 -19.16 0.20 -10.46
CA ILE A 196 -20.29 -0.63 -10.88
C ILE A 196 -21.10 0.09 -11.95
N ASP A 197 -21.41 1.38 -11.76
CA ASP A 197 -22.19 2.16 -12.71
C ASP A 197 -21.48 2.29 -14.07
N ILE A 198 -20.17 2.52 -14.08
CA ILE A 198 -19.37 2.55 -15.31
C ILE A 198 -19.44 1.19 -16.01
N ALA A 199 -19.23 0.10 -15.29
CA ALA A 199 -19.30 -1.23 -15.87
C ALA A 199 -20.67 -1.51 -16.50
N MET A 200 -21.76 -1.21 -15.80
CA MET A 200 -23.12 -1.39 -16.30
C MET A 200 -23.42 -0.53 -17.53
N ARG A 201 -23.06 0.78 -17.51
CA ARG A 201 -23.28 1.68 -18.65
C ARG A 201 -22.49 1.32 -19.89
N THR A 202 -21.31 0.70 -19.69
CA THR A 202 -20.46 0.25 -20.80
C THR A 202 -20.70 -1.21 -21.22
N GLY A 203 -21.72 -1.87 -20.65
CA GLY A 203 -22.06 -3.26 -20.96
C GLY A 203 -21.02 -4.30 -20.50
N ASN A 204 -20.17 -3.95 -19.56
CA ASN A 204 -19.14 -4.84 -19.03
C ASN A 204 -19.59 -5.47 -17.70
N ARG A 205 -19.26 -6.74 -17.50
CA ARG A 205 -19.38 -7.35 -16.17
C ARG A 205 -18.31 -6.78 -15.23
N ILE A 206 -18.62 -6.75 -13.94
CA ILE A 206 -17.68 -6.32 -12.91
C ILE A 206 -17.67 -7.27 -11.71
N LYS A 207 -16.50 -7.51 -11.13
CA LYS A 207 -16.32 -8.22 -9.87
C LYS A 207 -15.79 -7.29 -8.80
N ILE A 208 -16.38 -7.37 -7.60
CA ILE A 208 -16.03 -6.54 -6.46
C ILE A 208 -15.33 -7.42 -5.42
N VAL A 209 -14.05 -7.12 -5.18
CA VAL A 209 -13.19 -7.83 -4.24
C VAL A 209 -12.66 -6.86 -3.20
N GLY A 210 -12.73 -7.22 -1.94
CA GLY A 210 -12.13 -6.41 -0.89
C GLY A 210 -12.61 -6.75 0.51
N ASN A 211 -11.89 -6.18 1.48
CA ASN A 211 -12.22 -6.35 2.88
C ASN A 211 -13.46 -5.53 3.25
N ASP A 212 -14.48 -6.21 3.77
CA ASP A 212 -15.74 -5.67 4.30
C ASP A 212 -15.87 -5.94 5.81
N ILE A 213 -14.83 -6.45 6.45
CA ILE A 213 -14.76 -6.71 7.89
C ILE A 213 -14.11 -5.48 8.57
N HIS A 214 -14.61 -5.11 9.75
CA HIS A 214 -14.14 -3.95 10.51
C HIS A 214 -14.13 -2.63 9.72
N VAL A 215 -15.16 -2.42 8.90
CA VAL A 215 -15.36 -1.16 8.19
C VAL A 215 -16.11 -0.15 9.07
N SER A 216 -15.80 1.12 8.90
CA SER A 216 -16.46 2.21 9.65
C SER A 216 -17.93 2.41 9.28
N ASP A 217 -18.35 1.97 8.10
CA ASP A 217 -19.72 2.12 7.58
C ASP A 217 -20.25 0.81 6.99
N PRO A 218 -20.82 -0.08 7.82
CA PRO A 218 -21.46 -1.30 7.35
C PRO A 218 -22.65 -1.07 6.39
N SER A 219 -23.32 0.09 6.48
CA SER A 219 -24.44 0.41 5.58
C SER A 219 -23.98 0.59 4.14
N TYR A 220 -22.75 1.07 3.92
CA TYR A 220 -22.19 1.16 2.59
C TYR A 220 -21.90 -0.23 2.00
N VAL A 221 -21.38 -1.16 2.82
CA VAL A 221 -21.20 -2.56 2.39
C VAL A 221 -22.52 -3.17 1.92
N GLN A 222 -23.57 -2.98 2.71
CA GLN A 222 -24.91 -3.48 2.38
C GLN A 222 -25.43 -2.86 1.08
N MET A 223 -25.28 -1.56 0.89
CA MET A 223 -25.65 -0.83 -0.33
C MET A 223 -24.92 -1.39 -1.57
N ILE A 224 -23.62 -1.69 -1.47
CA ILE A 224 -22.86 -2.30 -2.58
C ILE A 224 -23.36 -3.71 -2.88
N LYS A 225 -23.64 -4.54 -1.85
CA LYS A 225 -24.22 -5.88 -2.03
C LYS A 225 -25.56 -5.83 -2.75
N GLU A 226 -26.46 -4.94 -2.33
CA GLU A 226 -27.78 -4.73 -2.97
C GLU A 226 -27.63 -4.24 -4.41
N LYS A 227 -26.70 -3.32 -4.67
CA LYS A 227 -26.43 -2.83 -6.03
C LYS A 227 -25.96 -3.96 -6.95
N CYS A 228 -25.11 -4.87 -6.45
CA CYS A 228 -24.68 -6.06 -7.19
C CYS A 228 -25.87 -7.01 -7.45
N GLN A 229 -26.70 -7.30 -6.44
CA GLN A 229 -27.87 -8.15 -6.58
C GLN A 229 -28.88 -7.63 -7.63
N ASN A 230 -29.06 -6.30 -7.67
CA ASN A 230 -29.98 -5.64 -8.59
C ASN A 230 -29.40 -5.39 -10.00
N SER A 231 -28.18 -5.87 -10.27
CA SER A 231 -27.46 -5.63 -11.53
C SER A 231 -27.81 -6.61 -12.67
N ASN A 232 -28.78 -7.49 -12.49
CA ASN A 232 -29.11 -8.57 -13.45
C ASN A 232 -27.87 -9.43 -13.81
N GLY A 233 -26.99 -9.72 -12.83
CA GLY A 233 -25.80 -10.53 -13.02
C GLY A 233 -24.60 -9.81 -13.64
N MET A 234 -24.72 -8.51 -13.89
CA MET A 234 -23.59 -7.70 -14.41
C MET A 234 -22.53 -7.41 -13.36
N ALA A 235 -22.90 -7.25 -12.09
CA ALA A 235 -21.99 -7.05 -10.98
C ALA A 235 -22.03 -8.23 -10.00
N GLU A 236 -20.86 -8.75 -9.64
CA GLU A 236 -20.69 -9.83 -8.69
C GLU A 236 -19.93 -9.34 -7.46
N TYR A 237 -20.55 -9.42 -6.28
CA TYR A 237 -19.89 -9.15 -5.01
C TYR A 237 -19.20 -10.41 -4.49
N ILE A 238 -17.86 -10.41 -4.44
CA ILE A 238 -17.07 -11.55 -3.95
C ILE A 238 -16.66 -11.35 -2.50
N GLY A 239 -16.35 -10.10 -2.10
CA GLY A 239 -15.87 -9.78 -0.75
C GLY A 239 -14.38 -10.09 -0.55
N LEU A 240 -14.02 -10.44 0.68
CA LEU A 240 -12.62 -10.75 1.04
C LEU A 240 -12.20 -12.09 0.44
N VAL A 241 -11.04 -12.11 -0.19
CA VAL A 241 -10.42 -13.31 -0.76
C VAL A 241 -8.97 -13.45 -0.33
N ASP A 242 -8.43 -14.66 -0.40
CA ASP A 242 -7.01 -14.90 -0.20
C ASP A 242 -6.16 -14.34 -1.37
N ASN A 243 -4.85 -14.26 -1.16
CA ASN A 243 -3.94 -13.70 -2.16
C ASN A 243 -3.90 -14.54 -3.46
N LYS A 244 -4.06 -15.86 -3.38
CA LYS A 244 -4.07 -16.75 -4.54
C LYS A 244 -5.29 -16.48 -5.42
N THR A 245 -6.47 -16.39 -4.81
CA THR A 245 -7.73 -16.06 -5.49
C THR A 245 -7.68 -14.66 -6.09
N LYS A 246 -7.16 -13.66 -5.35
CA LYS A 246 -6.96 -12.29 -5.86
C LYS A 246 -6.10 -12.29 -7.14
N ILE A 247 -4.99 -13.00 -7.15
CA ILE A 247 -4.10 -13.11 -8.31
C ILE A 247 -4.83 -13.74 -9.51
N GLU A 248 -5.57 -14.82 -9.29
CA GLU A 248 -6.33 -15.45 -10.39
C GLU A 248 -7.42 -14.54 -10.95
N LEU A 249 -8.08 -13.76 -10.10
CA LEU A 249 -9.04 -12.75 -10.55
C LEU A 249 -8.36 -11.63 -11.36
N ILE A 250 -7.20 -11.14 -10.93
CA ILE A 250 -6.42 -10.16 -11.70
C ILE A 250 -6.02 -10.72 -13.07
N LYS A 251 -5.48 -11.94 -13.13
CA LYS A 251 -5.05 -12.56 -14.41
C LYS A 251 -6.19 -12.69 -15.43
N LYS A 252 -7.41 -12.88 -14.96
CA LYS A 252 -8.59 -13.13 -15.81
C LYS A 252 -9.40 -11.87 -16.10
N CYS A 253 -9.15 -10.74 -15.45
CA CYS A 253 -9.89 -9.51 -15.70
C CYS A 253 -9.48 -8.86 -17.04
N LYS A 254 -10.37 -8.03 -17.58
CA LYS A 254 -10.12 -7.11 -18.69
C LYS A 254 -9.20 -5.98 -18.25
N ALA A 255 -9.56 -5.34 -17.17
CA ALA A 255 -8.80 -4.28 -16.49
C ALA A 255 -9.20 -4.19 -15.02
N VAL A 256 -8.33 -3.63 -14.19
CA VAL A 256 -8.71 -3.17 -12.85
C VAL A 256 -9.30 -1.78 -12.95
N ILE A 257 -10.40 -1.52 -12.23
CA ILE A 257 -11.06 -0.21 -12.19
C ILE A 257 -11.12 0.34 -10.78
N ALA A 258 -10.85 1.65 -10.62
CA ALA A 258 -10.89 2.35 -9.35
C ALA A 258 -11.45 3.78 -9.52
N CYS A 259 -12.42 4.12 -8.69
CA CYS A 259 -13.08 5.43 -8.73
C CYS A 259 -13.01 6.16 -7.37
N PRO A 260 -11.80 6.39 -6.81
CA PRO A 260 -11.68 7.05 -5.52
C PRO A 260 -12.37 8.42 -5.53
N LYS A 261 -13.07 8.74 -4.43
CA LYS A 261 -13.80 10.00 -4.31
C LYS A 261 -12.82 11.17 -4.16
N PRO A 262 -13.14 12.36 -4.70
CA PRO A 262 -12.26 13.54 -4.63
C PRO A 262 -12.07 14.08 -3.19
N THR A 263 -12.96 13.71 -2.26
CA THR A 263 -12.86 14.07 -0.83
C THR A 263 -11.81 13.26 -0.07
N TRP A 264 -11.23 12.27 -0.71
CA TRP A 264 -10.20 11.38 -0.18
C TRP A 264 -8.96 11.41 -1.07
N ILE A 265 -7.78 11.20 -0.50
CA ILE A 265 -6.57 11.02 -1.29
C ILE A 265 -6.17 9.54 -1.29
N GLU A 266 -6.00 8.97 -2.48
CA GLU A 266 -5.37 7.67 -2.63
C GLU A 266 -3.87 7.82 -2.39
N ALA A 267 -3.40 7.39 -1.22
CA ALA A 267 -2.00 7.59 -0.84
C ALA A 267 -1.03 6.99 -1.86
N PHE A 268 -1.35 5.78 -2.39
CA PHE A 268 -0.57 5.15 -3.43
C PHE A 268 -1.42 4.39 -4.47
N GLY A 269 -2.12 3.33 -4.08
CA GLY A 269 -2.88 2.47 -4.99
C GLY A 269 -2.10 1.20 -5.37
N LEU A 270 -1.62 0.43 -4.37
CA LEU A 270 -0.80 -0.77 -4.60
C LEU A 270 -1.49 -1.80 -5.52
N TYR A 271 -2.82 -1.89 -5.50
CA TYR A 271 -3.60 -2.75 -6.39
C TYR A 271 -3.37 -2.43 -7.89
N ALA A 272 -3.09 -1.16 -8.22
CA ALA A 272 -2.78 -0.75 -9.59
C ALA A 272 -1.41 -1.27 -10.03
N VAL A 273 -0.42 -1.23 -9.14
CA VAL A 273 0.90 -1.84 -9.38
C VAL A 273 0.78 -3.35 -9.52
N GLU A 274 0.01 -4.00 -8.63
CA GLU A 274 -0.26 -5.45 -8.71
C GLU A 274 -0.91 -5.83 -10.04
N ALA A 275 -1.94 -5.09 -10.48
CA ALA A 275 -2.60 -5.33 -11.77
C ALA A 275 -1.60 -5.23 -12.94
N ASN A 276 -0.83 -4.14 -12.99
CA ASN A 276 0.17 -3.94 -14.04
C ASN A 276 1.25 -5.01 -14.04
N ALA A 277 1.66 -5.50 -12.86
CA ALA A 277 2.64 -6.58 -12.76
C ALA A 277 2.15 -7.89 -13.42
N TYR A 278 0.86 -8.15 -13.38
CA TYR A 278 0.23 -9.25 -14.12
C TYR A 278 -0.17 -8.89 -15.57
N GLY A 279 0.30 -7.75 -16.07
CA GLY A 279 0.05 -7.29 -17.44
C GLY A 279 -1.37 -6.79 -17.68
N LYS A 280 -2.09 -6.38 -16.62
CA LYS A 280 -3.46 -5.87 -16.72
C LYS A 280 -3.46 -4.35 -16.60
N PRO A 281 -4.10 -3.64 -17.55
CA PRO A 281 -4.23 -2.19 -17.49
C PRO A 281 -5.16 -1.76 -16.36
N VAL A 282 -5.02 -0.50 -15.96
CA VAL A 282 -5.83 0.10 -14.89
C VAL A 282 -6.64 1.28 -15.43
N LEU A 283 -7.93 1.28 -15.15
CA LEU A 283 -8.84 2.40 -15.36
C LEU A 283 -9.05 3.10 -14.02
N ALA A 284 -8.73 4.38 -13.91
CA ALA A 284 -8.90 5.06 -12.64
C ALA A 284 -9.32 6.53 -12.77
N LEU A 285 -10.05 7.02 -11.77
CA LEU A 285 -10.18 8.45 -11.59
C LEU A 285 -8.85 9.03 -11.06
N SER A 286 -8.47 10.19 -11.60
CA SER A 286 -7.27 10.93 -11.24
C SER A 286 -7.29 11.27 -9.75
N ASN A 287 -6.44 10.61 -8.96
CA ASN A 287 -6.39 10.80 -7.51
C ASN A 287 -5.06 10.28 -6.94
N GLY A 288 -4.37 11.13 -6.18
CA GLY A 288 -3.22 10.76 -5.37
C GLY A 288 -2.14 9.98 -6.12
N GLY A 289 -1.77 8.82 -5.57
CA GLY A 289 -0.72 7.96 -6.13
C GLY A 289 -1.05 7.31 -7.46
N LEU A 290 -2.33 7.20 -7.84
CA LEU A 290 -2.70 6.69 -9.16
C LEU A 290 -2.11 7.53 -10.29
N ASN A 291 -1.94 8.83 -10.06
CA ASN A 291 -1.32 9.75 -11.03
C ASN A 291 0.19 9.52 -11.22
N ASP A 292 0.84 8.88 -10.26
CA ASP A 292 2.25 8.49 -10.38
C ASP A 292 2.41 7.12 -11.03
N ILE A 293 1.41 6.24 -10.87
CA ILE A 293 1.45 4.86 -11.37
C ILE A 293 1.01 4.78 -12.82
N ILE A 294 -0.13 5.39 -13.15
CA ILE A 294 -0.81 5.22 -14.45
C ILE A 294 -0.33 6.28 -15.44
N VAL A 295 -0.02 5.83 -16.65
CA VAL A 295 0.28 6.65 -17.81
C VAL A 295 -0.66 6.21 -18.93
N ASN A 296 -1.46 7.15 -19.42
CA ASN A 296 -2.46 6.88 -20.46
C ASN A 296 -1.84 6.18 -21.66
N GLU A 297 -2.54 5.19 -22.21
CA GLU A 297 -2.17 4.38 -23.38
C GLU A 297 -0.98 3.42 -23.15
N ILE A 298 -0.26 3.54 -22.02
CA ILE A 298 0.88 2.69 -21.70
C ILE A 298 0.48 1.52 -20.80
N ASN A 299 -0.11 1.84 -19.63
CA ASN A 299 -0.44 0.84 -18.61
C ASN A 299 -1.84 1.03 -18.01
N GLY A 300 -2.65 1.90 -18.62
CA GLY A 300 -4.00 2.20 -18.19
C GLY A 300 -4.48 3.55 -18.67
N PHE A 301 -5.55 4.05 -18.08
CA PHE A 301 -6.12 5.35 -18.37
C PHE A 301 -6.58 6.05 -17.10
N LEU A 302 -6.24 7.33 -16.97
CA LEU A 302 -6.73 8.25 -15.95
C LEU A 302 -7.81 9.15 -16.56
N ALA A 303 -8.82 9.45 -15.79
CA ALA A 303 -9.87 10.38 -16.12
C ALA A 303 -10.23 11.27 -14.92
N GLU A 304 -10.73 12.47 -15.17
CA GLU A 304 -11.17 13.39 -14.11
C GLU A 304 -12.59 13.11 -13.64
N THR A 305 -13.40 12.44 -14.48
CA THR A 305 -14.81 12.15 -14.20
C THR A 305 -15.17 10.72 -14.58
N PRO A 306 -16.19 10.11 -13.93
CA PRO A 306 -16.69 8.79 -14.31
C PRO A 306 -17.07 8.69 -15.79
N ARG A 307 -17.67 9.74 -16.35
CA ARG A 307 -18.08 9.77 -17.76
C ARG A 307 -16.87 9.68 -18.73
N GLN A 308 -15.78 10.42 -18.44
CA GLN A 308 -14.57 10.30 -19.22
C GLN A 308 -13.93 8.91 -19.08
N LEU A 309 -14.03 8.30 -17.88
CA LEU A 309 -13.51 6.96 -17.67
C LEU A 309 -14.28 5.89 -18.47
N GLU A 310 -15.59 6.06 -18.66
CA GLU A 310 -16.40 5.21 -19.54
C GLU A 310 -15.85 5.17 -20.99
N GLU A 311 -15.41 6.29 -21.51
CA GLU A 311 -14.84 6.41 -22.86
C GLU A 311 -13.53 5.62 -23.03
N HIS A 312 -12.88 5.27 -21.91
CA HIS A 312 -11.61 4.53 -21.90
C HIS A 312 -11.78 3.02 -21.69
N VAL A 313 -12.98 2.54 -21.35
CA VAL A 313 -13.17 1.12 -21.02
C VAL A 313 -12.79 0.18 -22.16
N GLU A 314 -13.12 0.53 -23.40
CA GLU A 314 -12.73 -0.29 -24.56
C GLU A 314 -11.28 -0.01 -25.03
N LYS A 315 -10.71 1.14 -24.68
CA LYS A 315 -9.33 1.47 -25.04
C LYS A 315 -8.27 0.70 -24.24
N VAL A 316 -8.65 -0.01 -23.18
CA VAL A 316 -7.71 -0.82 -22.39
C VAL A 316 -6.97 -1.87 -23.22
N TYR A 317 -7.52 -2.27 -24.38
CA TYR A 317 -6.86 -3.19 -25.30
C TYR A 317 -5.69 -2.59 -26.07
N GLU A 318 -5.54 -1.27 -26.04
CA GLU A 318 -4.38 -0.54 -26.59
C GLU A 318 -3.15 -0.72 -25.70
N CYS A 319 -3.35 -0.94 -24.40
CA CYS A 319 -2.25 -1.19 -23.46
C CYS A 319 -1.75 -2.62 -23.62
N SER A 320 -0.47 -2.81 -23.97
CA SER A 320 0.09 -4.15 -24.03
C SER A 320 0.41 -4.69 -22.63
N PRO A 321 0.25 -6.01 -22.38
CA PRO A 321 0.66 -6.61 -21.12
C PRO A 321 2.14 -6.36 -20.78
N GLU A 322 2.98 -6.27 -21.79
CA GLU A 322 4.42 -5.99 -21.65
C GLU A 322 4.66 -4.57 -21.19
N SER A 323 3.94 -3.58 -21.72
CA SER A 323 4.08 -2.17 -21.28
C SER A 323 3.63 -1.97 -19.85
N CYS A 324 2.55 -2.66 -19.44
CA CYS A 324 2.10 -2.68 -18.04
C CYS A 324 3.21 -3.22 -17.11
N ARG A 325 3.76 -4.41 -17.41
CA ARG A 325 4.83 -5.03 -16.62
C ARG A 325 6.09 -4.17 -16.58
N ARG A 326 6.54 -3.68 -17.73
CA ARG A 326 7.72 -2.82 -17.82
C ARG A 326 7.61 -1.57 -16.97
N ARG A 327 6.41 -1.01 -16.82
CA ARG A 327 6.17 0.13 -15.93
C ARG A 327 6.48 -0.23 -14.48
N VAL A 328 6.04 -1.40 -14.01
CA VAL A 328 6.32 -1.89 -12.64
C VAL A 328 7.81 -2.19 -12.47
N GLU A 329 8.41 -2.93 -13.39
CA GLU A 329 9.84 -3.28 -13.36
C GLU A 329 10.74 -2.05 -13.25
N LYS A 330 10.38 -0.98 -13.93
CA LYS A 330 11.18 0.25 -13.98
C LYS A 330 11.03 1.15 -12.76
N PHE A 331 9.88 1.11 -12.06
CA PHE A 331 9.56 2.14 -11.06
C PHE A 331 9.01 1.64 -9.73
N PHE A 332 8.46 0.42 -9.68
CA PHE A 332 7.65 -0.03 -8.55
C PHE A 332 8.04 -1.42 -8.04
N THR A 333 9.35 -1.69 -8.00
CA THR A 333 9.88 -2.91 -7.37
C THR A 333 10.27 -2.68 -5.93
N ASP A 334 10.27 -3.72 -5.12
CA ASP A 334 10.80 -3.72 -3.74
C ASP A 334 12.26 -3.23 -3.69
N GLU A 335 13.06 -3.56 -4.70
CA GLU A 335 14.44 -3.13 -4.84
C GLU A 335 14.56 -1.60 -5.00
N ILE A 336 13.74 -1.02 -5.89
CA ILE A 336 13.70 0.43 -6.11
C ILE A 336 13.19 1.14 -4.85
N MET A 337 12.14 0.63 -4.25
CA MET A 337 11.59 1.16 -3.00
C MET A 337 12.65 1.17 -1.89
N THR A 338 13.33 0.05 -1.67
CA THR A 338 14.40 -0.07 -0.66
C THR A 338 15.55 0.91 -0.94
N LYS A 339 16.00 1.01 -2.20
CA LYS A 339 17.04 1.98 -2.59
C LYS A 339 16.66 3.41 -2.24
N ASN A 340 15.40 3.79 -2.47
CA ASN A 340 14.91 5.14 -2.17
C ASN A 340 14.85 5.40 -0.66
N TYR A 341 14.41 4.43 0.14
CA TYR A 341 14.45 4.56 1.60
C TYR A 341 15.89 4.67 2.11
N LEU A 342 16.81 3.81 1.65
CA LEU A 342 18.23 3.86 2.04
C LEU A 342 18.89 5.18 1.68
N HIS A 343 18.55 5.78 0.54
CA HIS A 343 19.03 7.12 0.17
C HIS A 343 18.57 8.18 1.18
N ILE A 344 17.29 8.17 1.56
CA ILE A 344 16.78 9.10 2.58
C ILE A 344 17.44 8.84 3.94
N PHE A 345 17.55 7.58 4.36
CA PHE A 345 18.14 7.22 5.64
C PHE A 345 19.61 7.65 5.74
N LYS A 346 20.37 7.43 4.66
CA LYS A 346 21.76 7.88 4.57
C LYS A 346 21.87 9.40 4.73
N GLY A 347 21.09 10.17 3.98
CA GLY A 347 21.09 11.62 4.07
C GLY A 347 20.73 12.14 5.47
N VAL A 348 19.79 11.48 6.16
CA VAL A 348 19.45 11.81 7.55
C VAL A 348 20.58 11.44 8.54
N ILE A 349 21.29 10.32 8.32
CA ILE A 349 22.43 9.91 9.15
C ILE A 349 23.59 10.90 9.00
N GLU A 350 23.90 11.28 7.76
CA GLU A 350 25.01 12.19 7.39
C GLU A 350 24.66 13.67 7.62
N ASP A 351 23.43 13.95 8.09
CA ASP A 351 22.93 15.31 8.37
C ASP A 351 23.03 16.26 7.16
N GLU A 352 22.81 15.72 5.97
CA GLU A 352 22.84 16.48 4.73
C GLU A 352 21.76 17.58 4.73
N PRO A 353 22.06 18.81 4.25
CA PRO A 353 21.12 19.95 4.33
C PRO A 353 19.75 19.68 3.70
N GLU A 354 19.70 18.94 2.59
CA GLU A 354 18.44 18.60 1.90
C GLU A 354 17.56 17.59 2.66
N PHE A 355 18.08 16.96 3.71
CA PHE A 355 17.37 16.03 4.61
C PHE A 355 17.14 16.61 6.01
N ARG A 356 17.36 17.94 6.17
CA ARG A 356 16.94 18.71 7.35
C ARG A 356 15.57 19.34 7.07
N TRP A 357 14.50 18.59 7.18
CA TRP A 357 13.13 19.11 7.02
C TRP A 357 12.27 18.86 8.22
#